data_abc6547ed826cc6f693b5d0e5efe7163
#
_entry.id   abc6547ed826cc6f693b5d0e5efe7163
#
_cell.length_a   1.000
_cell.length_b   1.000
_cell.length_c   1.000
_cell.angle_alpha   90.00
_cell.angle_beta   90.00
_cell.angle_gamma   90.00
#
_symmetry.space_group_name_H-M   'P 1'
#
loop_
_entity.id
_entity.type
_entity.pdbx_description
1 polymer ?
#
loop_
_entity_poly.entity_id
_entity_poly.type
_entity_poly.pdbx_seq_one_letter_code
_entity_poly.pdbx_strand_id
1 'polypeptide(L)'
;VTVTGQRSAMKLEVDRKTFDVAQLIGNAGQSASEVLDNIPSVEVDNDGNVSLRGNSSVEVWINGKASGLTTDNRAQILQQLPAESIESIEVIDNPSAKFSAEGSAGIINIVLKKDRKAGYYGSLQAGANTKGGANSSFNINYNSSLLDAYANIGYRHRKNTGYTESTQTSNTYNQSYKADNDNWGNNLFTRAGLTLHASKKDDLSLSGMLMKGERKSKSFTPYRYTAVADG
;
A
#
# COMPACT_ATOMS: atom_id res chain seq x y z
N VAL A 1 12.95 41.97 24.20
CA VAL A 1 13.15 41.49 22.82
C VAL A 1 12.89 40.00 22.87
N THR A 2 11.70 39.53 22.41
CA THR A 2 11.39 38.10 22.30
C THR A 2 11.98 37.64 20.97
N VAL A 3 13.04 36.85 21.02
CA VAL A 3 13.58 36.17 19.82
C VAL A 3 12.73 34.93 19.58
N THR A 4 11.75 35.03 18.70
CA THR A 4 11.04 33.89 18.15
C THR A 4 11.92 33.24 17.08
N GLY A 5 12.65 32.19 17.47
CA GLY A 5 13.38 31.36 16.53
C GLY A 5 12.36 30.61 15.63
N GLN A 6 12.43 30.85 14.31
CA GLN A 6 11.65 30.11 13.34
C GLN A 6 12.18 28.66 13.33
N ARG A 7 11.31 27.67 13.64
CA ARG A 7 11.68 26.25 13.51
C ARG A 7 12.01 25.98 12.05
N SER A 8 13.09 25.26 11.80
CA SER A 8 13.43 24.81 10.45
C SER A 8 12.36 23.85 9.94
N ALA A 9 11.87 24.05 8.73
CA ALA A 9 10.90 23.17 8.08
C ALA A 9 11.44 21.74 7.89
N MET A 10 12.76 21.59 7.88
CA MET A 10 13.45 20.30 7.70
C MET A 10 14.57 20.16 8.72
N LYS A 11 14.66 18.97 9.33
CA LYS A 11 15.76 18.53 10.18
C LYS A 11 16.45 17.33 9.53
N LEU A 12 17.75 17.42 9.34
CA LEU A 12 18.58 16.31 8.85
C LEU A 12 19.18 15.57 10.03
N GLU A 13 18.96 14.27 10.07
CA GLU A 13 19.57 13.30 11.00
C GLU A 13 20.41 12.31 10.21
N VAL A 14 21.20 11.49 10.89
CA VAL A 14 22.14 10.55 10.24
C VAL A 14 21.41 9.51 9.39
N ASP A 15 20.23 9.07 9.85
CA ASP A 15 19.45 7.97 9.26
C ASP A 15 18.14 8.42 8.59
N ARG A 16 17.74 9.70 8.78
CA ARG A 16 16.45 10.21 8.28
C ARG A 16 16.44 11.71 8.06
N LYS A 17 15.49 12.14 7.25
CA LYS A 17 15.12 13.54 7.07
C LYS A 17 13.73 13.74 7.67
N THR A 18 13.59 14.65 8.61
CA THR A 18 12.32 14.94 9.27
C THR A 18 11.78 16.28 8.78
N PHE A 19 10.55 16.30 8.32
CA PHE A 19 9.83 17.48 7.83
C PHE A 19 8.72 17.83 8.82
N ASP A 20 8.73 19.05 9.33
CA ASP A 20 7.66 19.57 10.20
C ASP A 20 6.45 19.95 9.34
N VAL A 21 5.33 19.23 9.53
CA VAL A 21 4.13 19.42 8.70
C VAL A 21 3.48 20.77 8.93
N ALA A 22 3.58 21.36 10.13
CA ALA A 22 3.06 22.69 10.40
C ALA A 22 3.69 23.78 9.53
N GLN A 23 4.91 23.54 9.01
CA GLN A 23 5.61 24.44 8.09
C GLN A 23 5.30 24.15 6.61
N LEU A 24 4.75 22.97 6.31
CA LEU A 24 4.44 22.53 4.94
C LEU A 24 2.97 22.75 4.57
N ILE A 25 2.08 22.86 5.57
CA ILE A 25 0.66 23.09 5.34
C ILE A 25 0.45 24.52 4.85
N GLY A 26 0.09 24.67 3.58
CA GLY A 26 -0.26 25.96 2.99
C GLY A 26 -1.69 26.41 3.29
N ASN A 27 -2.63 25.46 3.39
CA ASN A 27 -4.06 25.71 3.62
C ASN A 27 -4.64 24.67 4.58
N ALA A 28 -5.63 25.08 5.37
CA ALA A 28 -6.42 24.16 6.19
C ALA A 28 -7.21 23.16 5.32
N GLY A 29 -7.33 21.92 5.81
CA GLY A 29 -8.09 20.88 5.13
C GLY A 29 -7.31 20.02 4.13
N GLN A 30 -5.98 20.18 4.05
CA GLN A 30 -5.13 19.29 3.26
C GLN A 30 -5.12 17.87 3.84
N SER A 31 -4.94 16.88 2.96
CA SER A 31 -4.73 15.49 3.29
C SER A 31 -3.25 15.14 3.48
N ALA A 32 -2.96 13.99 4.09
CA ALA A 32 -1.60 13.47 4.15
C ALA A 32 -0.98 13.26 2.75
N SER A 33 -1.78 12.86 1.78
CA SER A 33 -1.37 12.69 0.38
C SER A 33 -0.81 13.99 -0.20
N GLU A 34 -1.54 15.10 -0.03
CA GLU A 34 -1.12 16.42 -0.52
C GLU A 34 0.11 16.97 0.20
N VAL A 35 0.27 16.66 1.49
CA VAL A 35 1.49 17.04 2.23
C VAL A 35 2.68 16.21 1.77
N LEU A 36 2.50 14.92 1.50
CA LEU A 36 3.57 14.05 0.98
C LEU A 36 4.10 14.55 -0.37
N ASP A 37 3.22 15.02 -1.25
CA ASP A 37 3.60 15.56 -2.57
C ASP A 37 4.44 16.85 -2.46
N ASN A 38 4.36 17.56 -1.34
CA ASN A 38 5.20 18.73 -1.06
C ASN A 38 6.59 18.38 -0.48
N ILE A 39 6.89 17.11 -0.24
CA ILE A 39 8.17 16.69 0.33
C ILE A 39 9.18 16.41 -0.79
N PRO A 40 10.38 17.00 -0.73
CA PRO A 40 11.42 16.73 -1.72
C PRO A 40 11.72 15.24 -1.86
N SER A 41 11.76 14.76 -3.08
CA SER A 41 12.02 13.36 -3.46
C SER A 41 10.86 12.38 -3.22
N VAL A 42 9.71 12.84 -2.73
CA VAL A 42 8.47 12.07 -2.67
C VAL A 42 7.54 12.53 -3.78
N GLU A 43 6.94 11.60 -4.46
CA GLU A 43 5.96 11.84 -5.53
C GLU A 43 4.69 11.05 -5.23
N VAL A 44 3.55 11.66 -5.41
CA VAL A 44 2.25 11.02 -5.25
C VAL A 44 1.52 11.10 -6.59
N ASP A 45 1.23 9.95 -7.19
CA ASP A 45 0.52 9.91 -8.47
C ASP A 45 -0.99 10.19 -8.30
N ASN A 46 -1.70 10.34 -9.42
CA ASN A 46 -3.15 10.62 -9.42
C ASN A 46 -3.99 9.50 -8.78
N ASP A 47 -3.45 8.28 -8.71
CA ASP A 47 -4.07 7.14 -8.05
C ASP A 47 -3.73 7.07 -6.56
N GLY A 48 -2.88 7.98 -6.07
CA GLY A 48 -2.42 8.09 -4.68
C GLY A 48 -1.30 7.10 -4.31
N ASN A 49 -0.62 6.53 -5.31
CA ASN A 49 0.56 5.73 -5.04
C ASN A 49 1.75 6.64 -4.74
N VAL A 50 2.49 6.27 -3.72
CA VAL A 50 3.65 7.03 -3.25
C VAL A 50 4.92 6.40 -3.79
N SER A 51 5.80 7.22 -4.35
CA SER A 51 7.15 6.84 -4.75
C SER A 51 8.20 7.72 -4.06
N LEU A 52 9.39 7.18 -3.90
CA LEU A 52 10.55 7.87 -3.36
C LEU A 52 11.66 7.85 -4.39
N ARG A 53 12.05 9.02 -4.90
CA ARG A 53 13.04 9.15 -5.98
C ARG A 53 12.69 8.32 -7.23
N GLY A 54 11.41 8.30 -7.61
CA GLY A 54 10.90 7.52 -8.74
C GLY A 54 10.76 6.02 -8.48
N ASN A 55 11.05 5.53 -7.26
CA ASN A 55 10.88 4.13 -6.91
C ASN A 55 9.61 3.91 -6.08
N SER A 56 8.67 3.13 -6.63
CA SER A 56 7.38 2.82 -5.98
C SER A 56 7.46 1.72 -4.89
N SER A 57 8.61 1.04 -4.76
CA SER A 57 8.84 0.05 -3.71
C SER A 57 9.14 0.70 -2.35
N VAL A 58 8.42 1.77 -2.00
CA VAL A 58 8.55 2.47 -0.73
C VAL A 58 7.50 1.97 0.25
N GLU A 59 7.89 1.82 1.52
CA GLU A 59 6.95 1.54 2.59
C GLU A 59 6.46 2.85 3.24
N VAL A 60 5.17 2.92 3.54
CA VAL A 60 4.58 4.02 4.29
C VAL A 60 4.15 3.51 5.66
N TRP A 61 4.68 4.13 6.69
CA TRP A 61 4.43 3.79 8.09
C TRP A 61 3.69 4.91 8.81
N ILE A 62 2.98 4.55 9.86
CA ILE A 62 2.36 5.50 10.78
C ILE A 62 2.90 5.21 12.17
N ASN A 63 3.44 6.25 12.84
CA ASN A 63 4.03 6.17 14.18
C ASN A 63 5.09 5.05 14.29
N GLY A 64 5.96 4.92 13.29
CA GLY A 64 7.04 3.94 13.27
C GLY A 64 6.62 2.50 13.01
N LYS A 65 5.40 2.25 12.55
CA LYS A 65 4.86 0.91 12.28
C LYS A 65 4.22 0.85 10.91
N ALA A 66 4.37 -0.27 10.22
CA ALA A 66 3.65 -0.59 8.97
C ALA A 66 2.15 -0.83 9.27
N SER A 67 1.45 0.21 9.74
CA SER A 67 0.12 0.16 10.36
C SER A 67 -0.97 -0.10 9.33
N GLY A 68 -1.18 -1.36 8.92
CA GLY A 68 -2.31 -1.73 8.06
C GLY A 68 -2.32 -1.14 6.66
N LEU A 69 -1.30 -0.36 6.29
CA LEU A 69 -1.17 0.22 4.96
C LEU A 69 -0.67 -0.84 3.98
N THR A 70 -1.56 -1.33 3.15
CA THR A 70 -1.24 -2.20 2.02
C THR A 70 -1.18 -1.37 0.75
N THR A 71 -0.59 -1.89 -0.32
CA THR A 71 -0.58 -1.22 -1.63
C THR A 71 -2.00 -0.87 -2.10
N ASP A 72 -2.98 -1.72 -1.80
CA ASP A 72 -4.37 -1.55 -2.27
C ASP A 72 -5.17 -0.48 -1.50
N ASN A 73 -4.79 -0.14 -0.25
CA ASN A 73 -5.55 0.80 0.59
C ASN A 73 -4.78 2.06 0.99
N ARG A 74 -3.48 2.08 0.74
CA ARG A 74 -2.58 3.17 1.15
C ARG A 74 -3.04 4.53 0.64
N ALA A 75 -3.34 4.61 -0.65
CA ALA A 75 -3.79 5.83 -1.30
C ALA A 75 -5.03 6.42 -0.63
N GLN A 76 -6.05 5.59 -0.38
CA GLN A 76 -7.29 6.05 0.24
C GLN A 76 -7.10 6.51 1.69
N ILE A 77 -6.27 5.80 2.45
CA ILE A 77 -5.99 6.19 3.84
C ILE A 77 -5.22 7.51 3.89
N LEU A 78 -4.23 7.70 3.01
CA LEU A 78 -3.47 8.95 2.93
C LEU A 78 -4.33 10.14 2.50
N GLN A 79 -5.29 9.95 1.59
CA GLN A 79 -6.24 10.98 1.18
C GLN A 79 -7.23 11.37 2.29
N GLN A 80 -7.55 10.46 3.21
CA GLN A 80 -8.49 10.69 4.29
C GLN A 80 -7.83 11.17 5.59
N LEU A 81 -6.52 10.95 5.75
CA LEU A 81 -5.79 11.38 6.92
C LEU A 81 -5.58 12.90 6.89
N PRO A 82 -6.19 13.68 7.82
CA PRO A 82 -6.02 15.13 7.82
C PRO A 82 -4.59 15.53 8.14
N ALA A 83 -4.04 16.48 7.37
CA ALA A 83 -2.69 16.99 7.57
C ALA A 83 -2.50 17.60 8.97
N GLU A 84 -3.55 18.21 9.52
CA GLU A 84 -3.55 18.79 10.87
C GLU A 84 -3.29 17.76 11.99
N SER A 85 -3.57 16.48 11.73
CA SER A 85 -3.27 15.39 12.68
C SER A 85 -1.82 14.94 12.63
N ILE A 86 -1.05 15.38 11.64
CA ILE A 86 0.34 14.99 11.46
C ILE A 86 1.25 16.01 12.19
N GLU A 87 2.22 15.49 12.92
CA GLU A 87 3.29 16.28 13.54
C GLU A 87 4.45 16.47 12.57
N SER A 88 4.94 15.36 12.02
CA SER A 88 6.06 15.35 11.11
C SER A 88 6.01 14.17 10.15
N ILE A 89 6.76 14.28 9.06
CA ILE A 89 7.01 13.18 8.12
C ILE A 89 8.51 12.91 8.11
N GLU A 90 8.88 11.66 8.35
CA GLU A 90 10.26 11.20 8.32
C GLU A 90 10.51 10.38 7.05
N VAL A 91 11.52 10.77 6.28
CA VAL A 91 11.97 10.02 5.10
C VAL A 91 13.28 9.32 5.44
N ILE A 92 13.26 7.99 5.41
CA ILE A 92 14.39 7.10 5.69
C ILE A 92 14.83 6.48 4.39
N ASP A 93 15.85 7.05 3.79
CA ASP A 93 16.38 6.64 2.46
C ASP A 93 17.09 5.28 2.51
N ASN A 94 17.67 4.92 3.66
CA ASN A 94 18.47 3.72 3.88
C ASN A 94 18.04 3.06 5.17
N PRO A 95 16.94 2.27 5.16
CA PRO A 95 16.49 1.62 6.37
C PRO A 95 17.54 0.61 6.86
N SER A 96 17.99 0.78 8.09
CA SER A 96 18.89 -0.17 8.72
C SER A 96 18.16 -1.49 9.06
N ALA A 97 18.90 -2.56 9.40
CA ALA A 97 18.31 -3.84 9.82
C ALA A 97 17.34 -3.73 11.02
N LYS A 98 17.32 -2.59 11.73
CA LYS A 98 16.35 -2.27 12.78
C LYS A 98 14.92 -2.11 12.22
N PHE A 99 14.81 -1.71 10.98
CA PHE A 99 13.56 -1.55 10.25
C PHE A 99 13.42 -2.78 9.35
N SER A 100 12.51 -3.70 9.61
CA SER A 100 12.29 -4.92 8.82
C SER A 100 11.78 -4.66 7.40
N ALA A 101 12.38 -3.68 6.72
CA ALA A 101 12.02 -3.18 5.39
C ALA A 101 12.87 -3.85 4.31
N GLU A 102 12.94 -5.18 4.30
CA GLU A 102 13.70 -5.93 3.30
C GLU A 102 13.16 -5.67 1.89
N GLY A 103 14.03 -5.16 1.01
CA GLY A 103 13.72 -4.92 -0.40
C GLY A 103 12.96 -3.63 -0.68
N SER A 104 12.74 -2.75 0.31
CA SER A 104 12.13 -1.45 0.05
C SER A 104 13.16 -0.40 -0.37
N ALA A 105 12.72 0.55 -1.21
CA ALA A 105 13.53 1.70 -1.65
C ALA A 105 13.73 2.74 -0.54
N GLY A 106 13.04 2.58 0.58
CA GLY A 106 13.02 3.46 1.74
C GLY A 106 11.70 3.40 2.49
N ILE A 107 11.63 4.15 3.59
CA ILE A 107 10.45 4.23 4.44
C ILE A 107 10.03 5.69 4.54
N ILE A 108 8.74 5.95 4.39
CA ILE A 108 8.11 7.23 4.72
C ILE A 108 7.29 7.00 5.98
N ASN A 109 7.72 7.57 7.10
CA ASN A 109 7.03 7.43 8.38
C ASN A 109 6.25 8.70 8.71
N ILE A 110 4.94 8.60 8.80
CA ILE A 110 4.04 9.67 9.20
C ILE A 110 3.89 9.64 10.72
N VAL A 111 4.40 10.66 11.37
CA VAL A 111 4.30 10.81 12.83
C VAL A 111 3.08 11.67 13.14
N LEU A 112 2.13 11.09 13.88
CA LEU A 112 0.90 11.79 14.26
C LEU A 112 1.10 12.56 15.57
N LYS A 113 0.42 13.71 15.70
CA LYS A 113 0.41 14.50 16.95
C LYS A 113 -0.13 13.66 18.10
N LYS A 114 0.52 13.73 19.25
CA LYS A 114 0.08 13.00 20.47
C LYS A 114 -1.14 13.63 21.15
N ASP A 115 -1.32 14.92 20.98
CA ASP A 115 -2.42 15.71 21.55
C ASP A 115 -3.59 15.92 20.58
N ARG A 116 -3.62 15.14 19.49
CA ARG A 116 -4.68 15.21 18.50
C ARG A 116 -6.04 14.83 19.11
N LYS A 117 -7.10 15.47 18.62
CA LYS A 117 -8.46 15.07 18.97
C LYS A 117 -8.71 13.62 18.53
N ALA A 118 -9.44 12.87 19.37
CA ALA A 118 -9.88 11.53 18.99
C ALA A 118 -10.69 11.58 17.72
N GLY A 119 -10.38 10.69 16.78
CA GLY A 119 -11.04 10.68 15.47
C GLY A 119 -11.08 9.29 14.85
N TYR A 120 -12.11 9.08 14.04
CA TYR A 120 -12.26 7.92 13.19
C TYR A 120 -12.03 8.34 11.75
N TYR A 121 -11.33 7.54 10.98
CA TYR A 121 -11.26 7.64 9.54
C TYR A 121 -11.22 6.24 8.93
N GLY A 122 -11.77 6.10 7.75
CA GLY A 122 -11.84 4.79 7.12
C GLY A 122 -12.36 4.88 5.71
N SER A 123 -12.35 3.76 5.02
CA SER A 123 -12.85 3.64 3.66
C SER A 123 -13.59 2.33 3.46
N LEU A 124 -14.57 2.37 2.57
CA LEU A 124 -15.23 1.22 2.01
C LEU A 124 -15.07 1.27 0.50
N GLN A 125 -14.54 0.23 -0.07
CA GLN A 125 -14.35 0.08 -1.50
C GLN A 125 -15.01 -1.20 -1.98
N ALA A 126 -15.68 -1.12 -3.13
CA ALA A 126 -16.17 -2.29 -3.84
C ALA A 126 -15.97 -2.09 -5.35
N GLY A 127 -15.57 -3.15 -6.01
CA GLY A 127 -15.34 -3.14 -7.45
C GLY A 127 -15.69 -4.47 -8.08
N ALA A 128 -16.09 -4.42 -9.33
CA ALA A 128 -16.31 -5.60 -10.15
C ALA A 128 -15.81 -5.35 -11.57
N ASN A 129 -15.44 -6.41 -12.26
CA ASN A 129 -15.06 -6.34 -13.66
C ASN A 129 -15.95 -7.20 -14.55
N THR A 130 -15.96 -6.91 -15.83
CA THR A 130 -16.79 -7.63 -16.83
C THR A 130 -16.42 -9.10 -17.02
N LYS A 131 -15.24 -9.52 -16.52
CA LYS A 131 -14.79 -10.92 -16.56
C LYS A 131 -15.26 -11.74 -15.35
N GLY A 132 -16.12 -11.17 -14.49
CA GLY A 132 -16.69 -11.81 -13.31
C GLY A 132 -15.79 -11.76 -12.08
N GLY A 133 -14.74 -10.95 -12.08
CA GLY A 133 -13.96 -10.65 -10.88
C GLY A 133 -14.66 -9.60 -10.03
N ALA A 134 -14.49 -9.67 -8.70
CA ALA A 134 -15.00 -8.69 -7.75
C ALA A 134 -14.01 -8.50 -6.59
N ASN A 135 -13.99 -7.31 -6.03
CA ASN A 135 -13.24 -7.02 -4.83
C ASN A 135 -14.05 -6.12 -3.90
N SER A 136 -13.81 -6.27 -2.62
CA SER A 136 -14.30 -5.36 -1.60
C SER A 136 -13.24 -5.19 -0.53
N SER A 137 -13.12 -3.99 0.00
CA SER A 137 -12.27 -3.72 1.16
C SER A 137 -12.95 -2.74 2.10
N PHE A 138 -12.72 -2.96 3.38
CA PHE A 138 -13.16 -2.09 4.45
C PHE A 138 -11.95 -1.79 5.34
N ASN A 139 -11.74 -0.51 5.59
CA ASN A 139 -10.68 -0.02 6.46
C ASN A 139 -11.29 0.92 7.48
N ILE A 140 -10.90 0.77 8.73
CA ILE A 140 -11.25 1.71 9.79
C ILE A 140 -10.04 1.94 10.67
N ASN A 141 -9.83 3.18 11.04
CA ASN A 141 -8.79 3.58 11.96
C ASN A 141 -9.41 4.49 13.02
N TYR A 142 -8.97 4.33 14.23
CA TYR A 142 -9.26 5.19 15.36
C TYR A 142 -7.94 5.67 15.94
N ASN A 143 -7.82 6.97 16.12
CA ASN A 143 -6.65 7.57 16.72
C ASN A 143 -7.05 8.53 17.84
N SER A 144 -6.35 8.44 18.96
CA SER A 144 -6.49 9.35 20.10
C SER A 144 -5.15 9.55 20.79
N SER A 145 -5.11 10.38 21.81
CA SER A 145 -3.93 10.55 22.66
C SER A 145 -3.60 9.31 23.50
N LEU A 146 -4.58 8.44 23.74
CA LEU A 146 -4.43 7.23 24.58
C LEU A 146 -4.32 5.95 23.76
N LEU A 147 -5.06 5.85 22.64
CA LEU A 147 -5.23 4.61 21.89
C LEU A 147 -5.25 4.88 20.40
N ASP A 148 -4.45 4.13 19.66
CA ASP A 148 -4.59 3.95 18.23
C ASP A 148 -5.08 2.53 17.95
N ALA A 149 -6.08 2.40 17.09
CA ALA A 149 -6.61 1.11 16.65
C ALA A 149 -6.89 1.13 15.15
N TYR A 150 -6.71 0.00 14.50
CA TYR A 150 -7.05 -0.16 13.09
C TYR A 150 -7.60 -1.55 12.80
N ALA A 151 -8.46 -1.63 11.79
CA ALA A 151 -8.91 -2.89 11.22
C ALA A 151 -9.03 -2.75 9.71
N ASN A 152 -8.48 -3.72 8.97
CA ASN A 152 -8.55 -3.83 7.52
C ASN A 152 -9.09 -5.21 7.16
N ILE A 153 -10.11 -5.24 6.33
CA ILE A 153 -10.68 -6.48 5.81
C ILE A 153 -10.79 -6.31 4.30
N GLY A 154 -10.20 -7.23 3.55
CA GLY A 154 -10.25 -7.26 2.10
C GLY A 154 -10.68 -8.61 1.58
N TYR A 155 -11.62 -8.62 0.66
CA TYR A 155 -12.02 -9.81 -0.07
C TYR A 155 -11.84 -9.58 -1.56
N ARG A 156 -11.25 -10.55 -2.24
CA ARG A 156 -11.07 -10.50 -3.70
C ARG A 156 -11.44 -11.83 -4.31
N HIS A 157 -12.42 -11.78 -5.18
CA HIS A 157 -12.71 -12.85 -6.15
C HIS A 157 -12.06 -12.49 -7.48
N ARG A 158 -11.14 -13.32 -7.93
CA ARG A 158 -10.50 -13.17 -9.24
C ARG A 158 -11.01 -14.23 -10.19
N LYS A 159 -11.43 -13.79 -11.36
CA LYS A 159 -11.68 -14.67 -12.49
C LYS A 159 -10.90 -14.12 -13.69
N ASN A 160 -10.08 -14.97 -14.29
CA ASN A 160 -9.31 -14.62 -15.47
C ASN A 160 -9.41 -15.75 -16.47
N THR A 161 -9.98 -15.47 -17.63
CA THR A 161 -10.07 -16.38 -18.74
C THR A 161 -9.15 -15.87 -19.84
N GLY A 162 -8.42 -16.77 -20.47
CA GLY A 162 -7.51 -16.44 -21.55
C GLY A 162 -7.22 -17.65 -22.41
N TYR A 163 -6.56 -17.45 -23.52
CA TYR A 163 -6.06 -18.53 -24.33
C TYR A 163 -4.60 -18.29 -24.70
N THR A 164 -3.91 -19.39 -24.95
CA THR A 164 -2.56 -19.40 -25.53
C THR A 164 -2.63 -20.15 -26.81
N GLU A 165 -2.17 -19.57 -27.89
CA GLU A 165 -2.10 -20.21 -29.19
C GLU A 165 -0.62 -20.34 -29.59
N SER A 166 -0.26 -21.52 -30.09
CA SER A 166 1.10 -21.81 -30.55
C SER A 166 1.06 -22.67 -31.78
N THR A 167 1.94 -22.36 -32.73
CA THR A 167 2.18 -23.18 -33.91
C THR A 167 3.67 -23.49 -34.00
N GLN A 168 3.99 -24.77 -34.08
CA GLN A 168 5.34 -25.25 -34.25
C GLN A 168 5.43 -25.94 -35.61
N THR A 169 6.34 -25.52 -36.45
CA THR A 169 6.60 -26.06 -37.76
C THR A 169 7.89 -26.88 -37.76
N SER A 170 7.81 -28.11 -38.24
CA SER A 170 8.93 -29.01 -38.46
C SER A 170 8.96 -29.45 -39.92
N ASN A 171 10.06 -30.04 -40.40
CA ASN A 171 10.17 -30.56 -41.78
C ASN A 171 9.21 -31.71 -42.08
N THR A 172 8.65 -32.36 -41.04
CA THR A 172 7.81 -33.54 -41.18
C THR A 172 6.36 -33.29 -40.79
N TYR A 173 6.11 -32.34 -39.89
CA TYR A 173 4.76 -32.02 -39.44
C TYR A 173 4.64 -30.59 -38.91
N ASN A 174 3.44 -30.07 -38.97
CA ASN A 174 3.05 -28.85 -38.27
C ASN A 174 2.18 -29.23 -37.08
N GLN A 175 2.52 -28.74 -35.91
CA GLN A 175 1.72 -28.89 -34.70
C GLN A 175 1.15 -27.53 -34.32
N SER A 176 -0.14 -27.47 -34.12
CA SER A 176 -0.78 -26.28 -33.56
C SER A 176 -1.65 -26.64 -32.37
N TYR A 177 -1.69 -25.78 -31.38
CA TYR A 177 -2.63 -25.91 -30.29
C TYR A 177 -3.18 -24.56 -29.87
N LYS A 178 -4.38 -24.58 -29.31
CA LYS A 178 -4.99 -23.45 -28.63
C LYS A 178 -5.42 -23.92 -27.26
N ALA A 179 -4.69 -23.49 -26.23
CA ALA A 179 -4.99 -23.81 -24.84
C ALA A 179 -5.93 -22.75 -24.27
N ASP A 180 -7.13 -23.13 -23.90
CA ASP A 180 -8.03 -22.28 -23.13
C ASP A 180 -7.72 -22.43 -21.64
N ASN A 181 -7.52 -21.31 -20.97
CA ASN A 181 -7.13 -21.24 -19.57
C ASN A 181 -8.18 -20.48 -18.76
N ASP A 182 -8.79 -21.16 -17.82
CA ASP A 182 -9.69 -20.55 -16.84
C ASP A 182 -9.06 -20.60 -15.46
N ASN A 183 -8.81 -19.42 -14.91
CA ASN A 183 -8.27 -19.26 -13.56
C ASN A 183 -9.27 -18.50 -12.69
N TRP A 184 -9.59 -19.04 -11.53
CA TRP A 184 -10.40 -18.32 -10.55
C TRP A 184 -9.92 -18.59 -9.13
N GLY A 185 -10.19 -17.68 -8.24
CA GLY A 185 -9.77 -17.81 -6.86
C GLY A 185 -10.37 -16.74 -5.97
N ASN A 186 -10.36 -17.04 -4.68
CA ASN A 186 -10.82 -16.17 -3.63
C ASN A 186 -9.66 -15.87 -2.69
N ASN A 187 -9.52 -14.62 -2.27
CA ASN A 187 -8.57 -14.23 -1.26
C ASN A 187 -9.29 -13.38 -0.21
N LEU A 188 -9.15 -13.77 1.05
CA LEU A 188 -9.55 -12.99 2.21
C LEU A 188 -8.29 -12.52 2.92
N PHE A 189 -8.21 -11.25 3.18
CA PHE A 189 -7.17 -10.61 3.97
C PHE A 189 -7.83 -9.88 5.13
N THR A 190 -7.32 -10.09 6.33
CA THR A 190 -7.75 -9.36 7.52
C THR A 190 -6.54 -8.99 8.34
N ARG A 191 -6.46 -7.74 8.74
CA ARG A 191 -5.42 -7.23 9.63
C ARG A 191 -6.04 -6.29 10.64
N ALA A 192 -5.68 -6.45 11.91
CA ALA A 192 -6.12 -5.56 12.97
C ALA A 192 -4.99 -5.32 13.97
N GLY A 193 -5.02 -4.18 14.61
CA GLY A 193 -4.06 -3.86 15.65
C GLY A 193 -4.53 -2.71 16.52
N LEU A 194 -3.93 -2.66 17.69
CA LEU A 194 -4.12 -1.58 18.65
C LEU A 194 -2.78 -1.20 19.28
N THR A 195 -2.65 0.06 19.64
CA THR A 195 -1.50 0.62 20.36
C THR A 195 -2.02 1.49 21.49
N LEU A 196 -1.70 1.11 22.71
CA LEU A 196 -1.98 1.90 23.91
C LEU A 196 -0.76 2.78 24.21
N HIS A 197 -0.97 4.09 24.29
CA HIS A 197 0.04 5.06 24.70
C HIS A 197 0.06 5.13 26.23
N ALA A 198 0.79 4.20 26.87
CA ALA A 198 0.83 4.05 28.33
C ALA A 198 1.50 5.23 29.01
N SER A 199 2.48 5.87 28.36
CA SER A 199 3.13 7.11 28.80
C SER A 199 3.60 7.93 27.61
N LYS A 200 4.21 9.11 27.86
CA LYS A 200 4.85 9.91 26.80
C LYS A 200 6.01 9.18 26.09
N LYS A 201 6.55 8.11 26.71
CA LYS A 201 7.71 7.37 26.21
C LYS A 201 7.39 5.91 25.87
N ASP A 202 6.31 5.36 26.43
CA ASP A 202 6.02 3.92 26.37
C ASP A 202 4.71 3.65 25.63
N ASP A 203 4.80 2.81 24.60
CA ASP A 203 3.68 2.32 23.82
C ASP A 203 3.59 0.79 23.97
N LEU A 204 2.40 0.29 24.20
CA LEU A 204 2.09 -1.14 24.16
C LEU A 204 1.25 -1.44 22.93
N SER A 205 1.74 -2.34 22.05
CA SER A 205 1.08 -2.65 20.80
C SER A 205 0.81 -4.13 20.64
N LEU A 206 -0.37 -4.43 20.09
CA LEU A 206 -0.77 -5.77 19.68
C LEU A 206 -1.34 -5.68 18.26
N SER A 207 -0.89 -6.57 17.38
CA SER A 207 -1.44 -6.67 16.02
C SER A 207 -1.45 -8.10 15.53
N GLY A 208 -2.38 -8.40 14.61
CA GLY A 208 -2.50 -9.70 13.98
C GLY A 208 -2.96 -9.58 12.54
N MET A 209 -2.65 -10.61 11.76
CA MET A 209 -3.01 -10.72 10.35
C MET A 209 -3.48 -12.14 10.06
N LEU A 210 -4.56 -12.26 9.29
CA LEU A 210 -5.07 -13.50 8.76
C LEU A 210 -5.19 -13.38 7.25
N MET A 211 -4.64 -14.35 6.53
CA MET A 211 -4.77 -14.49 5.09
C MET A 211 -5.31 -15.88 4.76
N LYS A 212 -6.36 -15.93 3.95
CA LYS A 212 -6.91 -17.18 3.43
C LYS A 212 -7.14 -17.02 1.93
N GLY A 213 -6.51 -17.89 1.14
CA GLY A 213 -6.63 -17.89 -0.31
C GLY A 213 -6.95 -19.28 -0.86
N GLU A 214 -7.76 -19.31 -1.91
CA GLU A 214 -8.02 -20.48 -2.73
C GLU A 214 -7.84 -20.08 -4.18
N ARG A 215 -7.14 -20.92 -4.94
CA ARG A 215 -6.96 -20.75 -6.38
C ARG A 215 -7.27 -22.05 -7.11
N LYS A 216 -8.05 -21.94 -8.17
CA LYS A 216 -8.36 -23.03 -9.08
C LYS A 216 -7.96 -22.62 -10.49
N SER A 217 -7.41 -23.57 -11.24
CA SER A 217 -7.01 -23.42 -12.63
C SER A 217 -7.53 -24.61 -13.41
N LYS A 218 -8.12 -24.32 -14.56
CA LYS A 218 -8.54 -25.33 -15.53
C LYS A 218 -7.95 -24.95 -16.88
N SER A 219 -7.23 -25.88 -17.51
CA SER A 219 -6.69 -25.70 -18.85
C SER A 219 -7.14 -26.87 -19.72
N PHE A 220 -7.56 -26.56 -20.94
CA PHE A 220 -7.88 -27.52 -21.97
C PHE A 220 -7.04 -27.21 -23.20
N THR A 221 -6.23 -28.19 -23.66
CA THR A 221 -5.23 -27.99 -24.73
C THR A 221 -5.41 -29.04 -25.82
N PRO A 222 -6.28 -28.82 -26.81
CA PRO A 222 -6.37 -29.67 -27.98
C PRO A 222 -5.15 -29.43 -28.89
N TYR A 223 -4.52 -30.51 -29.31
CA TYR A 223 -3.43 -30.48 -30.28
C TYR A 223 -3.95 -30.89 -31.66
N ARG A 224 -3.52 -30.19 -32.71
CA ARG A 224 -3.75 -30.53 -34.11
C ARG A 224 -2.41 -30.76 -34.79
N TYR A 225 -2.29 -31.90 -35.44
CA TYR A 225 -1.12 -32.28 -36.23
C TYR A 225 -1.50 -32.32 -37.72
N THR A 226 -0.67 -31.74 -38.55
CA THR A 226 -0.81 -31.80 -40.01
C THR A 226 0.53 -32.21 -40.59
N ALA A 227 0.53 -33.34 -41.31
CA ALA A 227 1.74 -33.79 -42.03
C ALA A 227 2.15 -32.76 -43.09
N VAL A 228 3.44 -32.53 -43.25
CA VAL A 228 3.99 -31.78 -44.38
C VAL A 228 4.06 -32.77 -45.53
N ALA A 229 3.36 -32.51 -46.64
CA ALA A 229 3.45 -33.34 -47.83
C ALA A 229 4.88 -33.20 -48.42
N ASP A 230 5.54 -34.34 -48.61
CA ASP A 230 6.79 -34.38 -49.35
C ASP A 230 6.48 -33.92 -50.78
N GLY A 231 7.10 -32.78 -51.20
CA GLY A 231 6.99 -32.25 -52.56
C GLY A 231 7.97 -32.93 -53.51
#